data_180aa520adaf6197c4085bd2a4178f94
#
_entry.id   180aa520adaf6197c4085bd2a4178f94
#
_cell.length_a   1.000
_cell.length_b   1.000
_cell.length_c   1.000
_cell.angle_alpha   90.00
_cell.angle_beta   90.00
_cell.angle_gamma   90.00
#
_symmetry.space_group_name_H-M   'P 1'
#
loop_
_entity.id
_entity.type
_entity.pdbx_description
1 polymer ?
#
loop_
_entity_poly.entity_id
_entity_poly.type
_entity_poly.pdbx_seq_one_letter_code
_entity_poly.pdbx_strand_id
1 'polypeptide(L)'
;PKMSRRRASNSEGWRRDSRRKDAVLESSDAAWVDLFSLAGSEENAGGGRIVTAPTNGSAGIIPAVLHYYWHFVDNANEQGVVTFLLTAGAIGYLFKRNASISGAEVGCQGEVGSACSMAAAGLAAVVGGTPEQVENAAEIGIEHNLGLTCDPVGGLVQIPCIERNAMAANTAINAVRMAMLGDGSHIVTLDQAIETMKQTCLLYTSDA
;
A
#
# COMPACT_ATOMS: atom_id res chain seq x y z
N PRO A 1 -14.24 -9.73 -16.08
CA PRO A 1 -13.46 -10.97 -16.11
C PRO A 1 -12.45 -11.07 -17.26
N LYS A 2 -12.76 -10.48 -18.46
CA LYS A 2 -11.85 -10.55 -19.61
C LYS A 2 -10.65 -9.59 -19.52
N MET A 3 -10.73 -8.57 -18.70
CA MET A 3 -9.68 -7.53 -18.59
C MET A 3 -8.55 -7.98 -17.65
N SER A 4 -8.89 -8.66 -16.54
CA SER A 4 -7.89 -9.22 -15.61
C SER A 4 -7.05 -10.31 -16.27
N ARG A 5 -7.68 -11.22 -17.04
CA ARG A 5 -6.97 -12.29 -17.77
C ARG A 5 -5.99 -11.76 -18.83
N ARG A 6 -6.27 -10.59 -19.45
CA ARG A 6 -5.33 -9.98 -20.40
C ARG A 6 -4.11 -9.39 -19.71
N ARG A 7 -4.24 -8.85 -18.49
CA ARG A 7 -3.10 -8.31 -17.73
C ARG A 7 -2.22 -9.43 -17.14
N ALA A 8 -2.82 -10.49 -16.61
CA ALA A 8 -2.08 -11.67 -16.14
C ALA A 8 -1.29 -12.36 -17.27
N SER A 9 -1.86 -12.50 -18.47
CA SER A 9 -1.14 -13.02 -19.62
C SER A 9 -0.01 -12.10 -20.09
N ASN A 10 -0.11 -10.79 -19.86
CA ASN A 10 0.98 -9.85 -20.14
C ASN A 10 2.10 -9.94 -19.10
N SER A 11 1.82 -10.34 -17.84
CA SER A 11 2.87 -10.52 -16.83
C SER A 11 3.87 -11.62 -17.19
N GLU A 12 3.40 -12.69 -17.85
CA GLU A 12 4.31 -13.71 -18.43
C GLU A 12 5.08 -13.20 -19.66
N GLY A 13 4.47 -12.33 -20.46
CA GLY A 13 5.11 -11.65 -21.58
C GLY A 13 6.23 -10.72 -21.14
N TRP A 14 6.07 -10.05 -20.02
CA TRP A 14 7.07 -9.16 -19.43
C TRP A 14 8.34 -9.91 -18.98
N ARG A 15 8.19 -11.12 -18.45
CA ARG A 15 9.34 -11.98 -18.08
C ARG A 15 10.15 -12.45 -19.28
N ARG A 16 9.56 -12.52 -20.49
CA ARG A 16 10.21 -13.03 -21.70
C ARG A 16 10.86 -11.98 -22.57
N ASP A 17 10.46 -10.72 -22.44
CA ASP A 17 10.99 -9.63 -23.24
C ASP A 17 11.99 -8.76 -22.47
N SER A 18 13.05 -9.39 -21.99
CA SER A 18 14.21 -8.72 -21.37
C SER A 18 14.98 -7.80 -22.35
N ARG A 19 14.48 -7.62 -23.56
CA ARG A 19 15.07 -6.79 -24.62
C ARG A 19 14.33 -5.50 -24.88
N ARG A 20 13.23 -5.19 -24.18
CA ARG A 20 12.62 -3.86 -24.21
C ARG A 20 13.49 -2.91 -23.39
N LYS A 21 14.39 -2.25 -24.09
CA LYS A 21 15.27 -1.18 -23.60
C LYS A 21 14.53 0.14 -23.35
N ASP A 22 13.38 0.11 -22.73
CA ASP A 22 12.74 1.32 -22.27
C ASP A 22 13.27 1.58 -20.86
N ALA A 23 14.18 2.52 -20.73
CA ALA A 23 14.88 2.89 -19.49
C ALA A 23 13.94 3.13 -18.27
N VAL A 24 12.67 3.41 -18.51
CA VAL A 24 11.63 3.56 -17.48
C VAL A 24 11.29 2.21 -16.82
N LEU A 25 11.43 1.09 -17.55
CA LEU A 25 11.17 -0.27 -17.08
C LEU A 25 12.43 -0.95 -16.55
N GLU A 26 13.60 -0.42 -16.87
CA GLU A 26 14.90 -0.93 -16.38
C GLU A 26 15.23 -0.44 -14.95
N SER A 27 14.53 0.52 -14.39
CA SER A 27 14.58 0.84 -12.96
C SER A 27 13.72 -0.16 -12.18
N SER A 28 14.24 -1.27 -12.05
CA SER A 28 13.72 -2.61 -11.82
C SER A 28 12.79 -2.81 -10.63
N ASP A 29 13.04 -2.17 -9.49
CA ASP A 29 12.38 -2.50 -8.22
C ASP A 29 10.91 -2.07 -8.22
N ALA A 30 10.61 -0.87 -8.73
CA ALA A 30 9.25 -0.34 -8.78
C ALA A 30 8.34 -1.18 -9.69
N ALA A 31 8.84 -1.61 -10.85
CA ALA A 31 8.09 -2.47 -11.76
C ALA A 31 7.77 -3.84 -11.16
N TRP A 32 8.69 -4.39 -10.35
CA TRP A 32 8.43 -5.64 -9.61
C TRP A 32 7.39 -5.44 -8.52
N VAL A 33 7.43 -4.32 -7.81
CA VAL A 33 6.41 -3.98 -6.80
C VAL A 33 5.03 -3.85 -7.44
N ASP A 34 4.93 -3.17 -8.59
CA ASP A 34 3.69 -3.11 -9.37
C ASP A 34 3.19 -4.52 -9.72
N LEU A 35 4.08 -5.37 -10.21
CA LEU A 35 3.74 -6.74 -10.60
C LEU A 35 3.23 -7.57 -9.42
N PHE A 36 3.88 -7.49 -8.26
CA PHE A 36 3.44 -8.20 -7.06
C PHE A 36 2.06 -7.69 -6.59
N SER A 37 1.86 -6.37 -6.61
CA SER A 37 0.58 -5.76 -6.23
C SER A 37 -0.54 -6.15 -7.19
N LEU A 38 -0.29 -6.08 -8.50
CA LEU A 38 -1.25 -6.49 -9.53
C LEU A 38 -1.63 -7.97 -9.39
N ALA A 39 -0.64 -8.86 -9.17
CA ALA A 39 -0.90 -10.29 -9.02
C ALA A 39 -1.81 -10.59 -7.82
N GLY A 40 -1.53 -9.98 -6.65
CA GLY A 40 -2.36 -10.16 -5.45
C GLY A 40 -3.77 -9.59 -5.62
N SER A 41 -3.88 -8.41 -6.23
CA SER A 41 -5.16 -7.77 -6.48
C SER A 41 -6.01 -8.51 -7.51
N GLU A 42 -5.41 -9.05 -8.57
CA GLU A 42 -6.11 -9.84 -9.59
C GLU A 42 -6.57 -11.19 -9.05
N GLU A 43 -5.77 -11.83 -8.20
CA GLU A 43 -6.18 -13.06 -7.50
C GLU A 43 -7.40 -12.81 -6.61
N ASN A 44 -7.40 -11.69 -5.85
CA ASN A 44 -8.55 -11.26 -5.07
C ASN A 44 -9.79 -11.03 -5.96
N ALA A 45 -9.64 -10.28 -7.05
CA ALA A 45 -10.73 -9.97 -7.98
C ALA A 45 -11.25 -11.22 -8.73
N GLY A 46 -10.38 -12.21 -8.93
CA GLY A 46 -10.71 -13.50 -9.54
C GLY A 46 -11.47 -14.47 -8.63
N GLY A 47 -11.69 -14.12 -7.38
CA GLY A 47 -12.32 -14.97 -6.37
C GLY A 47 -11.37 -16.02 -5.79
N GLY A 48 -10.07 -15.83 -5.92
CA GLY A 48 -9.04 -16.63 -5.31
C GLY A 48 -8.98 -16.47 -3.79
N ARG A 49 -8.23 -17.35 -3.15
CA ARG A 49 -8.07 -17.32 -1.70
C ARG A 49 -6.80 -16.56 -1.32
N ILE A 50 -6.97 -15.36 -0.82
CA ILE A 50 -5.87 -14.53 -0.34
C ILE A 50 -6.04 -14.16 1.13
N VAL A 51 -4.93 -13.83 1.80
CA VAL A 51 -4.94 -13.19 3.12
C VAL A 51 -4.88 -11.69 2.90
N THR A 52 -5.83 -10.95 3.42
CA THR A 52 -5.97 -9.51 3.21
C THR A 52 -5.73 -8.72 4.46
N ALA A 53 -5.12 -7.55 4.32
CA ALA A 53 -5.03 -6.52 5.33
C ALA A 53 -4.77 -5.15 4.67
N PRO A 54 -5.46 -4.09 5.11
CA PRO A 54 -6.56 -4.08 6.10
C PRO A 54 -7.88 -4.59 5.52
N THR A 55 -8.09 -4.54 4.21
CA THR A 55 -9.32 -4.96 3.52
C THR A 55 -9.02 -5.61 2.17
N ASN A 56 -10.04 -6.24 1.55
CA ASN A 56 -9.92 -6.82 0.21
C ASN A 56 -9.60 -5.76 -0.87
N GLY A 57 -10.11 -4.52 -0.71
CA GLY A 57 -9.86 -3.44 -1.65
C GLY A 57 -8.40 -2.98 -1.71
N SER A 58 -7.61 -3.30 -0.70
CA SER A 58 -6.18 -2.97 -0.59
C SER A 58 -5.26 -4.20 -0.49
N ALA A 59 -5.74 -5.36 -0.89
CA ALA A 59 -5.07 -6.64 -0.71
C ALA A 59 -3.70 -6.78 -1.38
N GLY A 60 -3.40 -5.96 -2.38
CA GLY A 60 -2.15 -6.00 -3.11
C GLY A 60 -0.99 -5.22 -2.47
N ILE A 61 -1.26 -4.30 -1.55
CA ILE A 61 -0.25 -3.33 -1.07
C ILE A 61 0.76 -3.98 -0.13
N ILE A 62 0.30 -4.50 1.02
CA ILE A 62 1.18 -5.10 2.03
C ILE A 62 1.99 -6.26 1.47
N PRO A 63 1.40 -7.22 0.74
CA PRO A 63 2.19 -8.29 0.13
C PRO A 63 3.24 -7.80 -0.85
N ALA A 64 2.94 -6.79 -1.67
CA ALA A 64 3.89 -6.25 -2.63
C ALA A 64 5.12 -5.64 -1.94
N VAL A 65 4.90 -4.82 -0.89
CA VAL A 65 5.99 -4.22 -0.12
C VAL A 65 6.77 -5.26 0.69
N LEU A 66 6.08 -6.30 1.18
CA LEU A 66 6.75 -7.42 1.85
C LEU A 66 7.62 -8.25 0.89
N HIS A 67 7.15 -8.46 -0.35
CA HIS A 67 7.96 -9.06 -1.41
C HIS A 67 9.15 -8.17 -1.80
N TYR A 68 8.96 -6.84 -1.82
CA TYR A 68 10.07 -5.91 -2.00
C TYR A 68 11.13 -6.11 -0.90
N TYR A 69 10.73 -6.13 0.38
CA TYR A 69 11.63 -6.43 1.48
C TYR A 69 12.38 -7.74 1.26
N TRP A 70 11.66 -8.83 0.95
CA TRP A 70 12.23 -10.16 0.82
C TRP A 70 13.22 -10.31 -0.32
N HIS A 71 12.99 -9.65 -1.45
CA HIS A 71 13.78 -9.85 -2.68
C HIS A 71 14.83 -8.77 -2.94
N PHE A 72 14.68 -7.57 -2.39
CA PHE A 72 15.50 -6.43 -2.74
C PHE A 72 16.21 -5.77 -1.56
N VAL A 73 15.86 -6.13 -0.32
CA VAL A 73 16.55 -5.61 0.87
C VAL A 73 17.61 -6.61 1.30
N ASP A 74 18.84 -6.13 1.46
CA ASP A 74 19.95 -6.96 1.92
C ASP A 74 19.67 -7.53 3.32
N ASN A 75 20.06 -8.81 3.51
CA ASN A 75 19.87 -9.54 4.78
C ASN A 75 18.41 -9.71 5.22
N ALA A 76 17.45 -9.63 4.30
CA ALA A 76 16.07 -9.99 4.58
C ALA A 76 15.97 -11.42 5.14
N ASN A 77 15.10 -11.60 6.15
CA ASN A 77 14.97 -12.89 6.84
C ASN A 77 13.56 -13.05 7.43
N GLU A 78 13.23 -14.25 7.89
CA GLU A 78 11.91 -14.58 8.42
C GLU A 78 11.53 -13.74 9.67
N GLN A 79 12.49 -13.42 10.54
CA GLN A 79 12.24 -12.57 11.69
C GLN A 79 11.86 -11.15 11.26
N GLY A 80 12.45 -10.63 10.20
CA GLY A 80 12.07 -9.36 9.61
C GLY A 80 10.65 -9.40 9.03
N VAL A 81 10.24 -10.51 8.40
CA VAL A 81 8.84 -10.68 7.96
C VAL A 81 7.87 -10.57 9.13
N VAL A 82 8.18 -11.23 10.25
CA VAL A 82 7.36 -11.15 11.47
C VAL A 82 7.33 -9.71 12.02
N THR A 83 8.47 -9.05 12.10
CA THR A 83 8.57 -7.65 12.54
C THR A 83 7.77 -6.72 11.64
N PHE A 84 7.90 -6.87 10.33
CA PHE A 84 7.13 -6.11 9.34
C PHE A 84 5.62 -6.25 9.60
N LEU A 85 5.13 -7.48 9.69
CA LEU A 85 3.70 -7.75 9.85
C LEU A 85 3.15 -7.26 11.19
N LEU A 86 3.91 -7.40 12.29
CA LEU A 86 3.51 -6.91 13.60
C LEU A 86 3.45 -5.38 13.62
N THR A 87 4.43 -4.69 13.04
CA THR A 87 4.46 -3.23 12.94
C THR A 87 3.29 -2.74 12.07
N ALA A 88 3.09 -3.35 10.89
CA ALA A 88 1.96 -3.03 10.02
C ALA A 88 0.62 -3.23 10.75
N GLY A 89 0.48 -4.33 11.50
CA GLY A 89 -0.71 -4.62 12.31
C GLY A 89 -0.95 -3.58 13.40
N ALA A 90 0.09 -3.10 14.08
CA ALA A 90 -0.01 -2.06 15.10
C ALA A 90 -0.53 -0.75 14.49
N ILE A 91 0.01 -0.33 13.35
CA ILE A 91 -0.46 0.86 12.63
C ILE A 91 -1.91 0.68 12.16
N GLY A 92 -2.26 -0.46 11.58
CA GLY A 92 -3.63 -0.76 11.16
C GLY A 92 -4.65 -0.72 12.31
N TYR A 93 -4.23 -1.11 13.51
CA TYR A 93 -5.04 -0.99 14.71
C TYR A 93 -5.35 0.47 15.06
N LEU A 94 -4.38 1.38 14.90
CA LEU A 94 -4.60 2.82 15.13
C LEU A 94 -5.67 3.38 14.19
N PHE A 95 -5.61 3.06 12.90
CA PHE A 95 -6.62 3.44 11.93
C PHE A 95 -8.01 2.90 12.27
N LYS A 96 -8.10 1.61 12.59
CA LYS A 96 -9.36 0.96 12.95
C LYS A 96 -9.98 1.55 14.22
N ARG A 97 -9.15 1.90 15.21
CA ARG A 97 -9.60 2.42 16.50
C ARG A 97 -10.03 3.90 16.41
N ASN A 98 -9.26 4.73 15.72
CA ASN A 98 -9.38 6.18 15.76
C ASN A 98 -10.20 6.75 14.60
N ALA A 99 -10.32 5.99 13.49
CA ALA A 99 -11.11 6.38 12.32
C ALA A 99 -11.87 5.17 11.78
N SER A 100 -11.51 4.71 10.57
CA SER A 100 -12.02 3.48 9.95
C SER A 100 -11.01 2.96 8.92
N ILE A 101 -11.12 1.67 8.60
CA ILE A 101 -10.40 1.03 7.50
C ILE A 101 -11.33 0.64 6.34
N SER A 102 -12.60 1.04 6.42
CA SER A 102 -13.63 0.68 5.44
C SER A 102 -13.72 1.74 4.34
N GLY A 103 -13.56 1.33 3.09
CA GLY A 103 -13.76 2.22 1.95
C GLY A 103 -15.18 2.76 1.83
N ALA A 104 -16.17 1.98 2.29
CA ALA A 104 -17.56 2.42 2.31
C ALA A 104 -17.83 3.53 3.35
N GLU A 105 -17.03 3.58 4.42
CA GLU A 105 -17.18 4.57 5.49
C GLU A 105 -16.32 5.81 5.25
N VAL A 106 -15.07 5.63 4.81
CA VAL A 106 -14.09 6.71 4.74
C VAL A 106 -13.41 6.84 3.37
N GLY A 107 -13.92 6.18 2.35
CA GLY A 107 -13.32 6.20 1.02
C GLY A 107 -12.10 5.30 0.90
N CYS A 108 -11.49 5.28 -0.28
CA CYS A 108 -10.25 4.53 -0.52
C CYS A 108 -9.06 5.04 0.30
N GLN A 109 -9.10 6.25 0.83
CA GLN A 109 -8.12 6.72 1.80
C GLN A 109 -8.05 5.80 3.03
N GLY A 110 -9.18 5.25 3.50
CA GLY A 110 -9.25 4.30 4.61
C GLY A 110 -8.79 2.89 4.26
N GLU A 111 -8.86 2.48 3.01
CA GLU A 111 -8.38 1.17 2.54
C GLU A 111 -6.94 1.25 2.03
N VAL A 112 -6.76 1.94 0.92
CA VAL A 112 -5.48 2.09 0.22
C VAL A 112 -4.50 2.93 1.04
N GLY A 113 -4.97 4.03 1.63
CA GLY A 113 -4.13 4.91 2.45
C GLY A 113 -3.68 4.21 3.74
N SER A 114 -4.59 3.52 4.46
CA SER A 114 -4.22 2.73 5.63
C SER A 114 -3.21 1.63 5.29
N ALA A 115 -3.44 0.88 4.20
CA ALA A 115 -2.52 -0.16 3.77
C ALA A 115 -1.15 0.38 3.37
N CYS A 116 -1.11 1.53 2.70
CA CYS A 116 0.14 2.24 2.37
C CYS A 116 0.91 2.63 3.64
N SER A 117 0.24 3.24 4.61
CA SER A 117 0.79 3.60 5.91
C SER A 117 1.32 2.38 6.68
N MET A 118 0.53 1.30 6.75
CA MET A 118 0.92 0.03 7.37
C MET A 118 2.16 -0.57 6.74
N ALA A 119 2.20 -0.60 5.41
CA ALA A 119 3.32 -1.14 4.64
C ALA A 119 4.59 -0.29 4.79
N ALA A 120 4.45 1.04 4.79
CA ALA A 120 5.55 1.97 5.02
C ALA A 120 6.15 1.79 6.42
N ALA A 121 5.32 1.73 7.46
CA ALA A 121 5.78 1.47 8.82
C ALA A 121 6.50 0.13 8.95
N GLY A 122 5.90 -0.94 8.40
CA GLY A 122 6.50 -2.27 8.41
C GLY A 122 7.86 -2.31 7.74
N LEU A 123 7.99 -1.70 6.57
CA LEU A 123 9.25 -1.63 5.85
C LEU A 123 10.28 -0.76 6.59
N ALA A 124 9.89 0.41 7.12
CA ALA A 124 10.78 1.28 7.89
C ALA A 124 11.36 0.55 9.11
N ALA A 125 10.54 -0.23 9.84
CA ALA A 125 10.99 -0.99 10.98
C ALA A 125 12.05 -2.05 10.62
N VAL A 126 11.88 -2.75 9.51
CA VAL A 126 12.79 -3.85 9.12
C VAL A 126 14.07 -3.38 8.44
N VAL A 127 14.10 -2.15 7.94
CA VAL A 127 15.34 -1.52 7.42
C VAL A 127 16.09 -0.73 8.49
N GLY A 128 15.68 -0.85 9.77
CA GLY A 128 16.40 -0.30 10.92
C GLY A 128 15.99 1.13 11.31
N GLY A 129 14.79 1.58 10.91
CA GLY A 129 14.25 2.87 11.33
C GLY A 129 13.99 2.94 12.83
N THR A 130 14.19 4.13 13.41
CA THR A 130 13.77 4.42 14.79
C THR A 130 12.24 4.46 14.88
N PRO A 131 11.64 4.34 16.08
CA PRO A 131 10.18 4.48 16.23
C PRO A 131 9.63 5.76 15.60
N GLU A 132 10.36 6.87 15.71
CA GLU A 132 9.98 8.18 15.14
C GLU A 132 10.03 8.15 13.60
N GLN A 133 11.03 7.48 13.01
CA GLN A 133 11.12 7.29 11.56
C GLN A 133 10.04 6.33 11.05
N VAL A 134 9.68 5.32 11.83
CA VAL A 134 8.57 4.39 11.52
C VAL A 134 7.24 5.15 11.52
N GLU A 135 6.99 6.00 12.52
CA GLU A 135 5.79 6.82 12.59
C GLU A 135 5.75 7.83 11.44
N ASN A 136 6.88 8.50 11.13
CA ASN A 136 6.98 9.42 10.01
C ASN A 136 6.71 8.73 8.67
N ALA A 137 7.25 7.53 8.43
CA ALA A 137 6.96 6.76 7.23
C ALA A 137 5.47 6.40 7.11
N ALA A 138 4.84 6.04 8.23
CA ALA A 138 3.40 5.76 8.28
C ALA A 138 2.56 7.01 7.99
N GLU A 139 2.95 8.14 8.54
CA GLU A 139 2.29 9.44 8.32
C GLU A 139 2.38 9.84 6.86
N ILE A 140 3.57 9.86 6.24
CA ILE A 140 3.75 10.16 4.82
C ILE A 140 2.89 9.23 3.97
N GLY A 141 2.82 7.94 4.33
CA GLY A 141 2.03 6.94 3.62
C GLY A 141 0.54 7.26 3.59
N ILE A 142 -0.06 7.71 4.69
CA ILE A 142 -1.48 8.08 4.71
C ILE A 142 -1.71 9.47 4.13
N GLU A 143 -0.90 10.46 4.46
CA GLU A 143 -1.10 11.85 4.03
C GLU A 143 -1.25 11.95 2.51
N HIS A 144 -0.41 11.23 1.76
CA HIS A 144 -0.41 11.24 0.30
C HIS A 144 -1.52 10.38 -0.34
N ASN A 145 -2.39 9.80 0.47
CA ASN A 145 -3.60 9.10 0.06
C ASN A 145 -4.90 9.77 0.56
N LEU A 146 -4.80 10.88 1.30
CA LEU A 146 -5.98 11.62 1.75
C LEU A 146 -6.80 12.13 0.57
N GLY A 147 -8.13 12.12 0.71
CA GLY A 147 -9.05 12.56 -0.32
C GLY A 147 -9.40 11.51 -1.39
N LEU A 148 -8.84 10.29 -1.34
CA LEU A 148 -9.24 9.23 -2.25
C LEU A 148 -10.66 8.73 -1.94
N THR A 149 -11.56 8.94 -2.90
CA THR A 149 -12.96 8.48 -2.84
C THR A 149 -13.08 6.97 -3.12
N CYS A 150 -14.19 6.36 -2.73
CA CYS A 150 -14.52 4.97 -3.06
C CYS A 150 -15.61 4.93 -4.12
N ASP A 151 -15.20 4.90 -5.38
CA ASP A 151 -16.07 4.93 -6.55
C ASP A 151 -15.66 3.87 -7.61
N PRO A 152 -15.62 2.57 -7.24
CA PRO A 152 -15.20 1.52 -8.16
C PRO A 152 -16.21 1.35 -9.29
N VAL A 153 -15.71 1.19 -10.52
CA VAL A 153 -16.55 0.99 -11.71
C VAL A 153 -17.40 -0.27 -11.56
N GLY A 154 -18.71 -0.11 -11.68
CA GLY A 154 -19.67 -1.20 -11.52
C GLY A 154 -19.74 -1.80 -10.11
N GLY A 155 -19.24 -1.11 -9.10
CA GLY A 155 -19.17 -1.60 -7.72
C GLY A 155 -18.15 -2.74 -7.52
N LEU A 156 -17.31 -3.02 -8.50
CA LEU A 156 -16.34 -4.10 -8.46
C LEU A 156 -14.97 -3.58 -7.97
N VAL A 157 -14.32 -4.32 -7.06
CA VAL A 157 -12.97 -4.04 -6.57
C VAL A 157 -11.93 -4.38 -7.65
N GLN A 158 -11.98 -3.66 -8.77
CA GLN A 158 -11.13 -3.85 -9.95
C GLN A 158 -10.57 -2.53 -10.47
N ILE A 159 -11.42 -1.60 -10.88
CA ILE A 159 -11.02 -0.29 -11.41
C ILE A 159 -11.68 0.80 -10.56
N PRO A 160 -10.91 1.70 -9.98
CA PRO A 160 -9.44 1.86 -10.07
C PRO A 160 -8.63 1.07 -9.01
N CYS A 161 -9.25 0.22 -8.21
CA CYS A 161 -8.65 -0.42 -7.02
C CYS A 161 -7.33 -1.14 -7.31
N ILE A 162 -7.27 -1.96 -8.37
CA ILE A 162 -6.07 -2.73 -8.72
C ILE A 162 -4.89 -1.79 -9.01
N GLU A 163 -5.13 -0.71 -9.75
CA GLU A 163 -4.09 0.26 -10.09
C GLU A 163 -3.67 1.08 -8.87
N ARG A 164 -4.64 1.48 -8.02
CA ARG A 164 -4.37 2.20 -6.76
C ARG A 164 -3.50 1.38 -5.82
N ASN A 165 -3.67 0.06 -5.77
CA ASN A 165 -2.82 -0.82 -4.95
C ASN A 165 -1.35 -0.77 -5.43
N ALA A 166 -1.09 -0.85 -6.72
CA ALA A 166 0.26 -0.78 -7.28
C ALA A 166 0.91 0.58 -6.99
N MET A 167 0.18 1.67 -7.24
CA MET A 167 0.64 3.02 -6.93
C MET A 167 0.96 3.20 -5.44
N ALA A 168 0.08 2.74 -4.56
CA ALA A 168 0.27 2.87 -3.11
C ALA A 168 1.41 2.01 -2.57
N ALA A 169 1.68 0.84 -3.14
CA ALA A 169 2.82 0.02 -2.77
C ALA A 169 4.15 0.73 -3.06
N ASN A 170 4.27 1.38 -4.22
CA ASN A 170 5.43 2.20 -4.54
C ASN A 170 5.50 3.47 -3.68
N THR A 171 4.35 4.09 -3.38
CA THR A 171 4.27 5.24 -2.46
C THR A 171 4.78 4.85 -1.07
N ALA A 172 4.42 3.68 -0.54
CA ALA A 172 4.90 3.19 0.75
C ALA A 172 6.44 3.07 0.79
N ILE A 173 7.06 2.51 -0.24
CA ILE A 173 8.52 2.39 -0.33
C ILE A 173 9.16 3.79 -0.41
N ASN A 174 8.57 4.70 -1.17
CA ASN A 174 9.08 6.06 -1.27
C ASN A 174 8.93 6.82 0.05
N ALA A 175 7.84 6.62 0.79
CA ALA A 175 7.65 7.18 2.13
C ALA A 175 8.76 6.75 3.10
N VAL A 176 9.13 5.45 3.06
CA VAL A 176 10.26 4.95 3.85
C VAL A 176 11.57 5.62 3.45
N ARG A 177 11.85 5.75 2.16
CA ARG A 177 13.06 6.43 1.69
C ARG A 177 13.14 7.86 2.21
N MET A 178 12.02 8.59 2.19
CA MET A 178 11.95 9.96 2.71
C MET A 178 12.15 10.00 4.22
N ALA A 179 11.44 9.19 4.99
CA ALA A 179 11.53 9.14 6.45
C ALA A 179 12.93 8.75 6.93
N MET A 180 13.60 7.83 6.23
CA MET A 180 14.96 7.38 6.57
C MET A 180 16.06 8.41 6.24
N LEU A 181 15.77 9.43 5.44
CA LEU A 181 16.69 10.56 5.21
C LEU A 181 16.72 11.56 6.38
N GLY A 182 15.68 11.59 7.21
CA GLY A 182 15.54 12.45 8.37
C GLY A 182 15.88 11.73 9.68
N ASP A 183 15.78 12.46 10.77
CA ASP A 183 15.94 11.94 12.14
C ASP A 183 14.62 11.46 12.78
N GLY A 184 13.53 11.47 12.02
CA GLY A 184 12.16 11.14 12.48
C GLY A 184 11.37 12.36 12.95
N SER A 185 11.96 13.54 13.08
CA SER A 185 11.22 14.75 13.40
C SER A 185 10.38 15.20 12.20
N HIS A 186 9.10 15.46 12.44
CA HIS A 186 8.15 15.90 11.42
C HIS A 186 7.05 16.78 12.05
N ILE A 187 6.37 17.57 11.23
CA ILE A 187 5.42 18.60 11.70
C ILE A 187 4.03 18.01 11.93
N VAL A 188 3.56 17.18 10.99
CA VAL A 188 2.25 16.52 11.06
C VAL A 188 2.46 15.14 11.67
N THR A 189 1.74 14.84 12.75
CA THR A 189 1.81 13.52 13.37
C THR A 189 0.87 12.53 12.69
N LEU A 190 1.16 11.23 12.83
CA LEU A 190 0.28 10.17 12.32
C LEU A 190 -1.15 10.31 12.90
N ASP A 191 -1.28 10.68 14.16
CA ASP A 191 -2.59 10.90 14.81
C ASP A 191 -3.37 12.04 14.14
N GLN A 192 -2.69 13.14 13.78
CA GLN A 192 -3.31 14.25 13.04
C GLN A 192 -3.75 13.84 11.63
N ALA A 193 -2.94 13.05 10.94
CA ALA A 193 -3.28 12.52 9.62
C ALA A 193 -4.49 11.56 9.67
N ILE A 194 -4.56 10.68 10.69
CA ILE A 194 -5.71 9.79 10.92
C ILE A 194 -6.97 10.59 11.23
N GLU A 195 -6.89 11.62 12.08
CA GLU A 195 -8.04 12.48 12.38
C GLU A 195 -8.47 13.27 11.15
N THR A 196 -7.54 13.77 10.34
CA THR A 196 -7.85 14.43 9.06
C THR A 196 -8.58 13.49 8.10
N MET A 197 -8.15 12.24 7.99
CA MET A 197 -8.83 11.22 7.20
C MET A 197 -10.28 11.04 7.65
N LYS A 198 -10.52 10.94 8.95
CA LYS A 198 -11.86 10.82 9.53
C LYS A 198 -12.74 12.03 9.24
N GLN A 199 -12.20 13.24 9.39
CA GLN A 199 -12.94 14.48 9.13
C GLN A 199 -13.25 14.68 7.65
N THR A 200 -12.34 14.36 6.76
CA THR A 200 -12.52 14.47 5.32
C THR A 200 -13.69 13.61 4.84
N CYS A 201 -13.92 12.45 5.43
CA CYS A 201 -15.07 11.62 5.11
C CYS A 201 -16.40 12.25 5.52
N LEU A 202 -16.45 12.88 6.69
CA LEU A 202 -17.66 13.53 7.19
C LEU A 202 -18.14 14.67 6.28
N LEU A 203 -17.21 15.36 5.60
CA LEU A 203 -17.54 16.41 4.62
C LEU A 203 -18.23 15.85 3.38
N TYR A 204 -17.87 14.65 2.93
CA TYR A 204 -18.49 14.01 1.76
C TYR A 204 -19.85 13.37 2.05
N THR A 205 -20.14 13.02 3.30
CA THR A 205 -21.40 12.38 3.69
C THR A 205 -22.47 13.36 4.15
N SER A 206 -22.11 14.61 4.45
CA SER A 206 -23.06 15.62 4.94
C SER A 206 -23.89 16.29 3.84
N ASP A 207 -23.50 16.16 2.58
CA ASP A 207 -24.13 16.79 1.41
C ASP A 207 -24.84 15.80 0.46
N ALA A 208 -25.02 14.54 0.90
CA ALA A 208 -25.69 13.49 0.12
C ALA A 208 -27.14 13.23 0.56
#